data_e76f51324106c0ac095c4413b7da6851
#
_entry.id   e76f51324106c0ac095c4413b7da6851
#
_cell.length_a   1.000
_cell.length_b   1.000
_cell.length_c   1.000
_cell.angle_alpha   90.00
_cell.angle_beta   90.00
_cell.angle_gamma   90.00
#
_symmetry.space_group_name_H-M   'P 1'
#
loop_
_entity.id
_entity.type
_entity.pdbx_description
1 polymer ?
#
loop_
_entity_poly.entity_id
_entity_poly.type
_entity_poly.pdbx_seq_one_letter_code
_entity_poly.pdbx_strand_id
1 'polypeptide(L)'
;SGSLLAFTGINDEIERNRYTMKLGKFILPLIFVIGLVVYLSLFTVKEINQAIVLQFGDPKKIITTAGLQFKLPFIQNVVFLDRRILSLDPPPAEVIASDQKRLIVDAYARFKIIDPLKFYISVGDERVARSRLATIINSRIRSVLGKQSLATLLSEERSTQMAIIQEGVNVEAEKFGITIIDVRIKRADLPQANSEAIYKRMQTEREREAKEFRARGAEMAVTITSTADRKVTVILANAEKQSEIMKGEGDGIRNKIFADAFGQDPEFFSFYRAMQAYETALIGGDTTLILSPDSDFFKFFGNSGVIKEQ
;
A
#
# COMPACT_ATOMS: atom_id res chain seq x y z
N SER A 1 60.19 92.72 -43.86
CA SER A 1 60.06 91.21 -44.01
C SER A 1 59.36 90.50 -42.84
N GLY A 2 58.57 91.21 -42.06
CA GLY A 2 57.87 90.59 -40.87
C GLY A 2 56.37 90.37 -41.06
N SER A 3 55.75 90.79 -42.15
CA SER A 3 54.28 90.71 -42.33
C SER A 3 53.76 89.53 -43.12
N LEU A 4 54.62 88.74 -43.78
CA LEU A 4 54.23 87.56 -44.57
C LEU A 4 54.14 86.28 -43.76
N LEU A 5 54.87 86.18 -42.63
CA LEU A 5 54.86 85.00 -41.77
C LEU A 5 53.67 84.93 -40.79
N ALA A 6 53.01 86.04 -40.50
CA ALA A 6 51.81 86.10 -39.67
C ALA A 6 50.57 85.66 -40.42
N PHE A 7 50.50 85.74 -41.71
CA PHE A 7 49.34 85.41 -42.53
C PHE A 7 49.23 83.88 -42.84
N THR A 8 50.36 83.16 -42.89
CA THR A 8 50.40 81.70 -43.07
C THR A 8 49.96 80.91 -41.83
N GLY A 9 50.28 81.45 -40.64
CA GLY A 9 49.90 80.83 -39.36
C GLY A 9 48.37 80.85 -39.08
N ILE A 10 47.73 81.99 -39.51
CA ILE A 10 46.27 82.14 -39.28
C ILE A 10 45.44 81.26 -40.24
N ASN A 11 45.91 81.06 -41.47
CA ASN A 11 45.23 80.14 -42.40
C ASN A 11 45.34 78.66 -41.99
N ASP A 12 46.49 78.25 -41.47
CA ASP A 12 46.68 76.89 -40.99
C ASP A 12 45.88 76.60 -39.70
N GLU A 13 45.62 77.60 -38.87
CA GLU A 13 44.74 77.46 -37.69
C GLU A 13 43.27 77.40 -38.09
N ILE A 14 42.87 78.18 -39.09
CA ILE A 14 41.49 78.20 -39.62
C ILE A 14 41.19 76.90 -40.39
N GLU A 15 42.15 76.35 -41.15
CA GLU A 15 41.98 75.05 -41.80
C GLU A 15 41.97 73.89 -40.79
N ARG A 16 42.86 73.92 -39.83
CA ARG A 16 42.85 72.93 -38.75
C ARG A 16 41.55 72.91 -37.94
N ASN A 17 41.01 74.09 -37.66
CA ASN A 17 39.73 74.28 -36.99
C ASN A 17 38.52 73.85 -37.85
N ARG A 18 38.60 73.99 -39.18
CA ARG A 18 37.60 73.46 -40.12
C ARG A 18 37.64 71.97 -40.26
N TYR A 19 38.79 71.35 -40.24
CA TYR A 19 38.94 69.87 -40.25
C TYR A 19 38.47 69.26 -38.92
N THR A 20 38.79 69.86 -37.75
CA THR A 20 38.31 69.44 -36.47
C THR A 20 36.79 69.62 -36.32
N MET A 21 36.21 70.71 -36.84
CA MET A 21 34.75 70.90 -36.80
C MET A 21 34.01 70.01 -37.78
N LYS A 22 34.57 69.65 -38.92
CA LYS A 22 33.98 68.62 -39.81
C LYS A 22 34.12 67.27 -39.29
N LEU A 23 35.26 66.86 -38.64
CA LEU A 23 35.48 65.59 -38.01
C LEU A 23 34.54 65.44 -36.82
N GLY A 24 34.34 66.46 -35.97
CA GLY A 24 33.42 66.44 -34.83
C GLY A 24 31.96 66.17 -35.21
N LYS A 25 31.53 66.71 -36.40
CA LYS A 25 30.17 66.47 -36.90
C LYS A 25 29.88 65.06 -37.34
N PHE A 26 30.91 64.26 -37.66
CA PHE A 26 30.79 62.80 -37.96
C PHE A 26 31.12 61.91 -36.76
N ILE A 27 31.96 62.35 -35.82
CA ILE A 27 32.33 61.60 -34.63
C ILE A 27 31.15 61.52 -33.67
N LEU A 28 30.39 62.58 -33.45
CA LEU A 28 29.26 62.57 -32.51
C LEU A 28 28.16 61.55 -32.90
N PRO A 29 27.66 61.53 -34.16
CA PRO A 29 26.70 60.52 -34.57
C PRO A 29 27.31 59.07 -34.56
N LEU A 30 28.61 58.95 -34.87
CA LEU A 30 29.29 57.68 -34.81
C LEU A 30 29.34 57.06 -33.33
N ILE A 31 29.70 57.92 -32.35
CA ILE A 31 29.67 57.58 -30.93
C ILE A 31 28.26 57.23 -30.50
N PHE A 32 27.25 57.97 -30.95
CA PHE A 32 25.85 57.70 -30.66
C PHE A 32 25.40 56.32 -31.22
N VAL A 33 25.80 56.00 -32.45
CA VAL A 33 25.50 54.70 -33.08
C VAL A 33 26.21 53.56 -32.32
N ILE A 34 27.48 53.77 -31.96
CA ILE A 34 28.23 52.76 -31.17
C ILE A 34 27.56 52.56 -29.79
N GLY A 35 27.19 53.65 -29.10
CA GLY A 35 26.48 53.62 -27.83
C GLY A 35 25.13 52.88 -27.93
N LEU A 36 24.40 53.15 -29.02
CA LEU A 36 23.13 52.46 -29.28
C LEU A 36 23.33 50.96 -29.54
N VAL A 37 24.35 50.59 -30.31
CA VAL A 37 24.68 49.15 -30.56
C VAL A 37 25.07 48.46 -29.27
N VAL A 38 25.90 49.09 -28.44
CA VAL A 38 26.28 48.53 -27.11
C VAL A 38 25.06 48.38 -26.22
N TYR A 39 24.17 49.36 -26.18
CA TYR A 39 22.92 49.31 -25.42
C TYR A 39 22.02 48.13 -25.87
N LEU A 40 21.85 47.95 -27.17
CA LEU A 40 21.06 46.85 -27.75
C LEU A 40 21.74 45.48 -27.61
N SER A 41 23.05 45.44 -27.37
CA SER A 41 23.82 44.19 -27.15
C SER A 41 23.70 43.67 -25.75
N LEU A 42 23.37 44.49 -24.79
CA LEU A 42 23.31 44.10 -23.38
C LEU A 42 21.93 43.59 -23.01
N PHE A 43 21.86 42.45 -22.32
CA PHE A 43 20.64 41.97 -21.72
C PHE A 43 20.91 41.34 -20.36
N THR A 44 19.91 41.31 -19.48
CA THR A 44 20.02 40.80 -18.13
C THR A 44 19.24 39.50 -17.99
N VAL A 45 19.93 38.46 -17.50
CA VAL A 45 19.28 37.19 -17.12
C VAL A 45 18.97 37.23 -15.61
N LYS A 46 17.69 37.14 -15.28
CA LYS A 46 17.23 37.07 -13.89
C LYS A 46 17.55 35.67 -13.29
N GLU A 47 17.68 35.58 -11.98
CA GLU A 47 17.97 34.30 -11.29
C GLU A 47 16.88 33.23 -11.50
N ILE A 48 15.66 33.66 -11.70
CA ILE A 48 14.50 32.77 -11.98
C ILE A 48 14.48 32.24 -13.42
N ASN A 49 15.30 32.81 -14.31
CA ASN A 49 15.32 32.48 -15.74
C ASN A 49 16.68 31.85 -16.11
N GLN A 50 16.65 31.06 -17.14
CA GLN A 50 17.78 30.65 -17.95
C GLN A 50 17.55 31.13 -19.38
N ALA A 51 18.61 31.40 -20.10
CA ALA A 51 18.51 31.99 -21.43
C ALA A 51 19.26 31.16 -22.48
N ILE A 52 18.65 31.01 -23.65
CA ILE A 52 19.30 30.45 -24.83
C ILE A 52 19.49 31.57 -25.83
N VAL A 53 20.72 31.78 -26.27
CA VAL A 53 21.05 32.69 -27.33
C VAL A 53 21.02 31.96 -28.67
N LEU A 54 20.07 32.32 -29.51
CA LEU A 54 19.85 31.76 -30.83
C LEU A 54 20.48 32.66 -31.89
N GLN A 55 21.14 32.07 -32.87
CA GLN A 55 21.66 32.76 -34.04
C GLN A 55 20.98 32.17 -35.29
N PHE A 56 20.15 32.95 -35.96
CA PHE A 56 19.32 32.48 -37.08
C PHE A 56 18.47 31.24 -36.76
N GLY A 57 18.03 31.10 -35.49
CA GLY A 57 17.27 29.94 -35.01
C GLY A 57 18.10 28.80 -34.42
N ASP A 58 19.43 28.84 -34.62
CA ASP A 58 20.32 27.79 -34.12
C ASP A 58 20.86 28.14 -32.71
N PRO A 59 20.77 27.26 -31.71
CA PRO A 59 21.24 27.54 -30.35
C PRO A 59 22.76 27.56 -30.27
N LYS A 60 23.36 28.74 -29.98
CA LYS A 60 24.81 28.94 -29.89
C LYS A 60 25.34 29.01 -28.47
N LYS A 61 24.58 29.56 -27.53
CA LYS A 61 25.02 29.74 -26.15
C LYS A 61 23.87 29.53 -25.18
N ILE A 62 24.13 28.77 -24.12
CA ILE A 62 23.22 28.57 -23.00
C ILE A 62 23.75 29.37 -21.81
N ILE A 63 22.89 30.12 -21.15
CA ILE A 63 23.23 30.95 -20.00
C ILE A 63 22.32 30.51 -18.84
N THR A 64 22.92 29.87 -17.88
CA THR A 64 22.23 29.37 -16.67
C THR A 64 22.50 30.26 -15.46
N THR A 65 23.48 31.16 -15.54
CA THR A 65 23.84 32.09 -14.48
C THR A 65 23.17 33.43 -14.65
N ALA A 66 22.67 33.96 -13.54
CA ALA A 66 22.09 35.31 -13.54
C ALA A 66 23.17 36.37 -13.72
N GLY A 67 22.79 37.47 -14.33
CA GLY A 67 23.70 38.62 -14.53
C GLY A 67 23.55 39.29 -15.89
N LEU A 68 24.44 40.26 -16.13
CA LEU A 68 24.52 40.98 -17.38
C LEU A 68 25.24 40.12 -18.43
N GLN A 69 24.63 39.94 -19.57
CA GLN A 69 25.15 39.16 -20.68
C GLN A 69 25.16 39.96 -21.97
N PHE A 70 25.98 39.51 -22.92
CA PHE A 70 26.16 40.18 -24.21
C PHE A 70 25.61 39.30 -25.34
N LYS A 71 24.89 39.90 -26.28
CA LYS A 71 24.43 39.32 -27.55
C LYS A 71 24.78 40.20 -28.73
N LEU A 72 24.90 39.64 -29.91
CA LEU A 72 25.02 40.37 -31.14
C LEU A 72 23.63 40.89 -31.55
N PRO A 73 23.42 42.23 -31.55
CA PRO A 73 22.15 42.80 -31.95
C PRO A 73 21.87 42.47 -33.42
N PHE A 74 20.60 42.37 -33.80
CA PHE A 74 20.07 42.04 -35.12
C PHE A 74 20.31 40.58 -35.61
N ILE A 75 21.36 39.87 -35.10
CA ILE A 75 21.72 38.53 -35.53
C ILE A 75 21.29 37.51 -34.52
N GLN A 76 21.33 37.83 -33.21
CA GLN A 76 21.04 36.92 -32.14
C GLN A 76 19.75 37.31 -31.42
N ASN A 77 18.89 36.29 -31.21
CA ASN A 77 17.70 36.36 -30.39
C ASN A 77 17.92 35.58 -29.08
N VAL A 78 17.27 36.05 -28.00
CA VAL A 78 17.37 35.42 -26.70
C VAL A 78 15.99 34.86 -26.31
N VAL A 79 15.94 33.58 -26.03
CA VAL A 79 14.75 32.92 -25.50
C VAL A 79 14.98 32.64 -24.01
N PHE A 80 14.06 33.16 -23.19
CA PHE A 80 14.09 32.94 -21.74
C PHE A 80 13.21 31.73 -21.38
N LEU A 81 13.76 30.83 -20.55
CA LEU A 81 13.06 29.70 -20.01
C LEU A 81 13.03 29.82 -18.49
N ASP A 82 11.93 29.43 -17.85
CA ASP A 82 11.81 29.47 -16.40
C ASP A 82 12.67 28.34 -15.78
N ARG A 83 13.48 28.69 -14.77
CA ARG A 83 14.35 27.77 -14.04
C ARG A 83 13.69 27.20 -12.78
N ARG A 84 12.57 27.77 -12.36
CA ARG A 84 11.82 27.35 -11.17
C ARG A 84 11.14 26.00 -11.38
N ILE A 85 10.63 25.47 -10.31
CA ILE A 85 9.71 24.35 -10.35
C ILE A 85 8.35 24.84 -10.83
N LEU A 86 7.90 24.32 -11.95
CA LEU A 86 6.63 24.66 -12.57
C LEU A 86 5.57 23.62 -12.22
N SER A 87 4.34 24.07 -12.03
CA SER A 87 3.18 23.18 -11.84
C SER A 87 2.50 22.91 -13.17
N LEU A 88 2.09 21.67 -13.36
CA LEU A 88 1.28 21.22 -14.49
C LEU A 88 0.04 20.52 -13.98
N ASP A 89 -1.12 20.99 -14.38
CA ASP A 89 -2.42 20.39 -14.13
C ASP A 89 -2.96 19.82 -15.45
N PRO A 90 -2.74 18.54 -15.75
CA PRO A 90 -3.33 17.90 -16.93
C PRO A 90 -4.85 17.81 -16.76
N PRO A 91 -5.61 17.76 -17.85
CA PRO A 91 -7.05 17.52 -17.76
C PRO A 91 -7.33 16.17 -17.10
N PRO A 92 -8.42 16.04 -16.31
CA PRO A 92 -8.79 14.80 -15.67
C PRO A 92 -8.84 13.63 -16.65
N ALA A 93 -8.30 12.49 -16.26
CA ALA A 93 -8.25 11.28 -17.09
C ALA A 93 -9.25 10.24 -16.58
N GLU A 94 -10.02 9.66 -17.51
CA GLU A 94 -10.79 8.46 -17.20
C GLU A 94 -9.87 7.23 -17.19
N VAL A 95 -9.95 6.45 -16.12
CA VAL A 95 -9.22 5.21 -15.90
C VAL A 95 -10.20 4.11 -15.54
N ILE A 96 -10.00 2.93 -16.11
CA ILE A 96 -10.74 1.72 -15.72
C ILE A 96 -9.81 0.92 -14.81
N ALA A 97 -10.18 0.77 -13.55
CA ALA A 97 -9.43 -0.01 -12.57
C ALA A 97 -9.57 -1.52 -12.84
N SER A 98 -8.72 -2.35 -12.21
CA SER A 98 -8.74 -3.80 -12.40
C SER A 98 -10.06 -4.46 -11.99
N ASP A 99 -10.80 -3.85 -11.08
CA ASP A 99 -12.15 -4.24 -10.65
C ASP A 99 -13.26 -3.69 -11.56
N GLN A 100 -12.91 -3.27 -12.80
CA GLN A 100 -13.82 -2.76 -13.84
C GLN A 100 -14.58 -1.49 -13.46
N LYS A 101 -14.18 -0.79 -12.41
CA LYS A 101 -14.76 0.50 -12.03
C LYS A 101 -14.12 1.63 -12.84
N ARG A 102 -14.96 2.48 -13.41
CA ARG A 102 -14.49 3.71 -14.08
C ARG A 102 -14.23 4.77 -13.03
N LEU A 103 -13.06 5.41 -13.11
CA LEU A 103 -12.63 6.48 -12.23
C LEU A 103 -12.26 7.71 -13.06
N ILE A 104 -12.63 8.87 -12.60
CA ILE A 104 -12.13 10.15 -13.09
C ILE A 104 -11.01 10.57 -12.16
N VAL A 105 -9.78 10.55 -12.67
CA VAL A 105 -8.57 10.85 -11.90
C VAL A 105 -8.10 12.25 -12.26
N ASP A 106 -8.05 13.13 -11.28
CA ASP A 106 -7.47 14.46 -11.35
C ASP A 106 -6.10 14.42 -10.67
N ALA A 107 -5.05 14.81 -11.41
CA ALA A 107 -3.67 14.75 -10.95
C ALA A 107 -2.94 16.05 -11.25
N TYR A 108 -1.86 16.31 -10.52
CA TYR A 108 -0.93 17.38 -10.86
C TYR A 108 0.50 16.84 -10.84
N ALA A 109 1.35 17.53 -11.58
CA ALA A 109 2.78 17.26 -11.57
C ALA A 109 3.57 18.54 -11.34
N ARG A 110 4.75 18.39 -10.75
CA ARG A 110 5.75 19.46 -10.65
C ARG A 110 6.95 19.06 -11.47
N PHE A 111 7.38 19.94 -12.33
CA PHE A 111 8.51 19.71 -13.21
C PHE A 111 9.47 20.88 -13.24
N LYS A 112 10.70 20.60 -13.66
CA LYS A 112 11.75 21.61 -13.82
C LYS A 112 12.51 21.35 -15.11
N ILE A 113 12.86 22.42 -15.83
CA ILE A 113 13.70 22.36 -17.01
C ILE A 113 15.16 22.32 -16.55
N ILE A 114 15.85 21.18 -16.76
CA ILE A 114 17.25 21.00 -16.38
C ILE A 114 18.19 21.26 -17.55
N ASP A 115 17.82 20.77 -18.73
CA ASP A 115 18.62 20.96 -19.95
C ASP A 115 17.85 21.86 -20.94
N PRO A 116 18.17 23.17 -20.96
CA PRO A 116 17.54 24.12 -21.86
C PRO A 116 17.73 23.78 -23.33
N LEU A 117 18.91 23.21 -23.69
CA LEU A 117 19.20 22.85 -25.07
C LEU A 117 18.32 21.74 -25.58
N LYS A 118 18.27 20.63 -24.84
CA LYS A 118 17.37 19.51 -25.17
C LYS A 118 15.92 19.99 -25.22
N PHE A 119 15.52 20.80 -24.25
CA PHE A 119 14.18 21.36 -24.19
C PHE A 119 13.84 22.14 -25.45
N TYR A 120 14.70 23.09 -25.86
CA TYR A 120 14.46 23.92 -27.04
C TYR A 120 14.42 23.08 -28.31
N ILE A 121 15.35 22.16 -28.50
CA ILE A 121 15.44 21.32 -29.72
C ILE A 121 14.24 20.36 -29.83
N SER A 122 13.80 19.75 -28.73
CA SER A 122 12.78 18.70 -28.75
C SER A 122 11.35 19.24 -28.63
N VAL A 123 11.16 20.36 -27.95
CA VAL A 123 9.83 20.90 -27.62
C VAL A 123 9.64 22.34 -28.10
N GLY A 124 10.68 23.15 -28.01
CA GLY A 124 10.73 24.54 -28.47
C GLY A 124 10.07 25.53 -27.54
N ASP A 125 8.89 25.26 -27.00
CA ASP A 125 8.10 26.17 -26.20
C ASP A 125 7.48 25.46 -24.97
N GLU A 126 7.33 26.20 -23.86
CA GLU A 126 6.73 25.72 -22.62
C GLU A 126 5.29 25.22 -22.79
N ARG A 127 4.51 25.88 -23.62
CA ARG A 127 3.12 25.50 -23.92
C ARG A 127 3.06 24.08 -24.54
N VAL A 128 3.94 23.84 -25.52
CA VAL A 128 4.05 22.49 -26.17
C VAL A 128 4.54 21.46 -25.19
N ALA A 129 5.50 21.82 -24.31
CA ALA A 129 5.98 20.97 -23.24
C ALA A 129 4.84 20.53 -22.31
N ARG A 130 4.04 21.48 -21.84
CA ARG A 130 2.88 21.23 -20.98
C ARG A 130 1.89 20.24 -21.62
N SER A 131 1.58 20.43 -22.89
CA SER A 131 0.67 19.53 -23.63
C SER A 131 1.22 18.11 -23.75
N ARG A 132 2.51 17.97 -24.11
CA ARG A 132 3.17 16.65 -24.21
C ARG A 132 3.26 15.97 -22.86
N LEU A 133 3.70 16.68 -21.82
CA LEU A 133 3.78 16.14 -20.47
C LEU A 133 2.40 15.72 -19.94
N ALA A 134 1.35 16.49 -20.21
CA ALA A 134 -0.02 16.13 -19.83
C ALA A 134 -0.43 14.77 -20.45
N THR A 135 -0.11 14.57 -21.73
CA THR A 135 -0.39 13.31 -22.43
C THR A 135 0.40 12.14 -21.81
N ILE A 136 1.69 12.33 -21.53
CA ILE A 136 2.55 11.31 -20.91
C ILE A 136 2.05 10.96 -19.52
N ILE A 137 1.75 11.97 -18.68
CA ILE A 137 1.23 11.78 -17.33
C ILE A 137 -0.08 10.98 -17.36
N ASN A 138 -1.04 11.38 -18.19
CA ASN A 138 -2.32 10.72 -18.32
C ASN A 138 -2.17 9.27 -18.84
N SER A 139 -1.23 9.01 -19.74
CA SER A 139 -0.92 7.67 -20.23
C SER A 139 -0.35 6.78 -19.11
N ARG A 140 0.59 7.31 -18.32
CA ARG A 140 1.19 6.58 -17.19
C ARG A 140 0.20 6.34 -16.07
N ILE A 141 -0.63 7.32 -15.74
CA ILE A 141 -1.73 7.17 -14.77
C ILE A 141 -2.63 6.01 -15.20
N ARG A 142 -3.10 5.98 -16.44
CA ARG A 142 -3.94 4.85 -16.95
C ARG A 142 -3.22 3.52 -16.88
N SER A 143 -1.95 3.47 -17.26
CA SER A 143 -1.16 2.23 -17.27
C SER A 143 -0.94 1.65 -15.87
N VAL A 144 -0.69 2.50 -14.87
CA VAL A 144 -0.40 2.08 -13.49
C VAL A 144 -1.70 1.81 -12.75
N LEU A 145 -2.64 2.76 -12.76
CA LEU A 145 -3.90 2.64 -12.01
C LEU A 145 -4.84 1.60 -12.61
N GLY A 146 -4.81 1.37 -13.90
CA GLY A 146 -5.61 0.32 -14.55
C GLY A 146 -5.28 -1.10 -14.09
N LYS A 147 -4.11 -1.31 -13.50
CA LYS A 147 -3.69 -2.60 -12.92
C LYS A 147 -4.08 -2.76 -11.45
N GLN A 148 -4.56 -1.71 -10.81
CA GLN A 148 -4.87 -1.66 -9.39
C GLN A 148 -6.37 -1.63 -9.15
N SER A 149 -6.81 -2.13 -7.98
CA SER A 149 -8.20 -2.01 -7.55
C SER A 149 -8.48 -0.64 -6.93
N LEU A 150 -9.74 -0.22 -6.90
CA LEU A 150 -10.13 1.01 -6.22
C LEU A 150 -9.74 1.00 -4.73
N ALA A 151 -9.82 -0.15 -4.06
CA ALA A 151 -9.43 -0.28 -2.66
C ALA A 151 -7.95 0.02 -2.43
N THR A 152 -7.06 -0.48 -3.30
CA THR A 152 -5.62 -0.22 -3.26
C THR A 152 -5.31 1.28 -3.47
N LEU A 153 -6.07 1.95 -4.33
CA LEU A 153 -5.88 3.39 -4.60
C LEU A 153 -6.29 4.29 -3.42
N LEU A 154 -7.13 3.79 -2.53
CA LEU A 154 -7.58 4.49 -1.32
C LEU A 154 -6.75 4.12 -0.08
N SER A 155 -5.87 3.13 -0.17
CA SER A 155 -5.00 2.67 0.92
C SER A 155 -3.68 3.44 0.99
N GLU A 156 -2.86 3.13 1.99
CA GLU A 156 -1.50 3.69 2.16
C GLU A 156 -0.54 3.33 1.01
N GLU A 157 -0.84 2.29 0.24
CA GLU A 157 -0.07 1.89 -0.94
C GLU A 157 -0.09 2.92 -2.08
N ARG A 158 -0.98 3.92 -1.99
CA ARG A 158 -1.07 5.03 -2.94
C ARG A 158 0.27 5.74 -3.14
N SER A 159 1.07 5.91 -2.10
CA SER A 159 2.39 6.56 -2.18
C SER A 159 3.35 5.81 -3.09
N THR A 160 3.36 4.49 -3.03
CA THR A 160 4.17 3.62 -3.89
C THR A 160 3.75 3.72 -5.35
N GLN A 161 2.44 3.76 -5.61
CA GLN A 161 1.92 3.91 -6.97
C GLN A 161 2.30 5.28 -7.57
N MET A 162 2.28 6.34 -6.75
CA MET A 162 2.72 7.67 -7.20
C MET A 162 4.21 7.69 -7.55
N ALA A 163 5.07 7.02 -6.78
CA ALA A 163 6.49 6.90 -7.09
C ALA A 163 6.74 6.16 -8.42
N ILE A 164 6.01 5.08 -8.68
CA ILE A 164 6.09 4.35 -9.96
C ILE A 164 5.64 5.23 -11.15
N ILE A 165 4.56 6.01 -10.96
CA ILE A 165 4.11 6.93 -12.00
C ILE A 165 5.15 8.02 -12.24
N GLN A 166 5.68 8.63 -11.17
CA GLN A 166 6.71 9.66 -11.24
C GLN A 166 7.94 9.16 -12.00
N GLU A 167 8.47 8.01 -11.64
CA GLU A 167 9.63 7.39 -12.30
C GLU A 167 9.35 7.14 -13.78
N GLY A 168 8.20 6.53 -14.09
CA GLY A 168 7.83 6.26 -15.47
C GLY A 168 7.63 7.51 -16.31
N VAL A 169 7.11 8.60 -15.74
CA VAL A 169 7.00 9.90 -16.43
C VAL A 169 8.36 10.56 -16.58
N ASN A 170 9.23 10.44 -15.54
CA ASN A 170 10.56 11.06 -15.55
C ASN A 170 11.44 10.52 -16.67
N VAL A 171 11.46 9.21 -16.88
CA VAL A 171 12.20 8.56 -17.99
C VAL A 171 11.82 9.14 -19.37
N GLU A 172 10.55 9.47 -19.56
CA GLU A 172 10.10 10.09 -20.81
C GLU A 172 10.36 11.58 -20.86
N ALA A 173 10.23 12.29 -19.73
CA ALA A 173 10.46 13.73 -19.63
C ALA A 173 11.94 14.11 -19.81
N GLU A 174 12.87 13.25 -19.39
CA GLU A 174 14.32 13.45 -19.57
C GLU A 174 14.73 13.55 -21.05
N LYS A 175 13.98 12.93 -21.95
CA LYS A 175 14.20 13.05 -23.39
C LYS A 175 13.97 14.50 -23.89
N PHE A 176 13.20 15.26 -23.14
CA PHE A 176 12.88 16.66 -23.41
C PHE A 176 13.69 17.64 -22.56
N GLY A 177 14.69 17.18 -21.81
CA GLY A 177 15.47 18.00 -20.89
C GLY A 177 14.69 18.48 -19.67
N ILE A 178 13.62 17.77 -19.29
CA ILE A 178 12.73 18.06 -18.17
C ILE A 178 12.89 16.97 -17.12
N THR A 179 12.90 17.36 -15.85
CA THR A 179 12.82 16.42 -14.72
C THR A 179 11.51 16.62 -13.98
N ILE A 180 10.87 15.51 -13.65
CA ILE A 180 9.66 15.48 -12.86
C ILE A 180 10.06 15.39 -11.38
N ILE A 181 9.66 16.40 -10.61
CA ILE A 181 9.95 16.48 -9.17
C ILE A 181 8.96 15.68 -8.35
N ASP A 182 7.66 15.77 -8.74
CA ASP A 182 6.58 15.12 -8.00
C ASP A 182 5.37 14.93 -8.92
N VAL A 183 4.65 13.82 -8.72
CA VAL A 183 3.36 13.55 -9.36
C VAL A 183 2.38 13.10 -8.28
N ARG A 184 1.24 13.76 -8.17
CA ARG A 184 0.21 13.40 -7.20
C ARG A 184 -1.19 13.43 -7.78
N ILE A 185 -2.01 12.50 -7.32
CA ILE A 185 -3.44 12.53 -7.58
C ILE A 185 -4.09 13.48 -6.58
N LYS A 186 -4.85 14.47 -7.05
CA LYS A 186 -5.68 15.35 -6.22
C LYS A 186 -6.90 14.60 -5.71
N ARG A 187 -7.61 13.95 -6.64
CA ARG A 187 -8.80 13.15 -6.35
C ARG A 187 -9.00 12.07 -7.40
N ALA A 188 -9.71 11.03 -7.00
CA ALA A 188 -10.17 9.97 -7.88
C ALA A 188 -11.65 9.72 -7.55
N ASP A 189 -12.52 10.14 -8.45
CA ASP A 189 -13.96 10.11 -8.27
C ASP A 189 -14.61 9.11 -9.23
N LEU A 190 -15.78 8.62 -8.86
CA LEU A 190 -16.62 7.89 -9.77
C LEU A 190 -17.40 8.88 -10.67
N PRO A 191 -17.68 8.54 -11.95
CA PRO A 191 -18.49 9.38 -12.83
C PRO A 191 -19.86 9.65 -12.21
N GLN A 192 -20.28 10.91 -12.16
CA GLN A 192 -21.52 11.34 -11.50
C GLN A 192 -22.78 10.68 -12.07
N ALA A 193 -22.80 10.40 -13.38
CA ALA A 193 -23.98 9.89 -14.07
C ALA A 193 -24.48 8.51 -13.57
N ASN A 194 -23.65 7.72 -12.89
CA ASN A 194 -23.98 6.38 -12.40
C ASN A 194 -23.60 6.14 -10.94
N SER A 195 -23.21 7.17 -10.20
CA SER A 195 -22.68 7.04 -8.84
C SER A 195 -23.63 6.30 -7.91
N GLU A 196 -24.91 6.65 -7.92
CA GLU A 196 -25.91 6.06 -7.02
C GLU A 196 -26.13 4.56 -7.29
N ALA A 197 -26.26 4.17 -8.57
CA ALA A 197 -26.37 2.77 -8.95
C ALA A 197 -25.12 1.96 -8.61
N ILE A 198 -23.93 2.56 -8.78
CA ILE A 198 -22.65 1.95 -8.43
C ILE A 198 -22.55 1.79 -6.90
N TYR A 199 -22.90 2.80 -6.11
CA TYR A 199 -22.89 2.70 -4.65
C TYR A 199 -23.84 1.63 -4.14
N LYS A 200 -25.07 1.56 -4.68
CA LYS A 200 -26.04 0.52 -4.32
C LYS A 200 -25.52 -0.88 -4.66
N ARG A 201 -24.89 -1.04 -5.83
CA ARG A 201 -24.25 -2.31 -6.22
C ARG A 201 -23.09 -2.67 -5.28
N MET A 202 -22.21 -1.72 -4.94
CA MET A 202 -21.11 -1.93 -4.01
C MET A 202 -21.62 -2.32 -2.62
N GLN A 203 -22.68 -1.68 -2.13
CA GLN A 203 -23.32 -2.02 -0.87
C GLN A 203 -23.82 -3.47 -0.89
N THR A 204 -24.58 -3.84 -1.92
CA THR A 204 -25.10 -5.22 -2.08
C THR A 204 -23.96 -6.25 -2.15
N GLU A 205 -22.88 -5.93 -2.86
CA GLU A 205 -21.70 -6.80 -2.95
C GLU A 205 -21.00 -6.99 -1.60
N ARG A 206 -20.84 -5.91 -0.82
CA ARG A 206 -20.28 -5.98 0.54
C ARG A 206 -21.19 -6.72 1.52
N GLU A 207 -22.50 -6.56 1.41
CA GLU A 207 -23.45 -7.32 2.20
C GLU A 207 -23.39 -8.83 1.87
N ARG A 208 -23.25 -9.19 0.59
CA ARG A 208 -23.07 -10.57 0.16
C ARG A 208 -21.76 -11.16 0.69
N GLU A 209 -20.65 -10.44 0.54
CA GLU A 209 -19.35 -10.85 1.05
C GLU A 209 -19.38 -11.05 2.58
N ALA A 210 -19.99 -10.12 3.31
CA ALA A 210 -20.14 -10.23 4.75
C ALA A 210 -21.04 -11.42 5.17
N LYS A 211 -22.08 -11.73 4.40
CA LYS A 211 -22.91 -12.94 4.61
C LYS A 211 -22.11 -14.21 4.36
N GLU A 212 -21.31 -14.24 3.31
CA GLU A 212 -20.45 -15.38 2.97
C GLU A 212 -19.40 -15.65 4.07
N PHE A 213 -18.71 -14.60 4.56
CA PHE A 213 -17.76 -14.77 5.67
C PHE A 213 -18.44 -15.25 6.95
N ARG A 214 -19.64 -14.73 7.27
CA ARG A 214 -20.41 -15.20 8.42
C ARG A 214 -20.83 -16.66 8.27
N ALA A 215 -21.30 -17.05 7.07
CA ALA A 215 -21.66 -18.43 6.80
C ALA A 215 -20.48 -19.40 6.93
N ARG A 216 -19.32 -19.04 6.37
CA ARG A 216 -18.07 -19.82 6.54
C ARG A 216 -17.64 -19.90 8.00
N GLY A 217 -17.75 -18.79 8.74
CA GLY A 217 -17.45 -18.77 10.16
C GLY A 217 -18.38 -19.68 10.96
N ALA A 218 -19.66 -19.68 10.67
CA ALA A 218 -20.65 -20.57 11.29
C ALA A 218 -20.37 -22.06 10.94
N GLU A 219 -20.07 -22.37 9.70
CA GLU A 219 -19.67 -23.72 9.26
C GLU A 219 -18.43 -24.22 10.02
N MET A 220 -17.38 -23.39 10.10
CA MET A 220 -16.16 -23.73 10.86
C MET A 220 -16.49 -23.96 12.34
N ALA A 221 -17.31 -23.11 12.97
CA ALA A 221 -17.71 -23.26 14.35
C ALA A 221 -18.43 -24.58 14.59
N VAL A 222 -19.41 -24.92 13.75
CA VAL A 222 -20.12 -26.21 13.82
C VAL A 222 -19.15 -27.38 13.64
N THR A 223 -18.25 -27.32 12.68
CA THR A 223 -17.25 -28.36 12.42
C THR A 223 -16.31 -28.58 13.61
N ILE A 224 -15.81 -27.49 14.20
CA ILE A 224 -14.92 -27.54 15.37
C ILE A 224 -15.68 -28.12 16.57
N THR A 225 -16.89 -27.60 16.85
CA THR A 225 -17.72 -28.06 17.98
C THR A 225 -18.08 -29.55 17.85
N SER A 226 -18.60 -29.95 16.68
CA SER A 226 -18.95 -31.36 16.44
C SER A 226 -17.75 -32.28 16.52
N THR A 227 -16.57 -31.83 16.07
CA THR A 227 -15.34 -32.61 16.21
C THR A 227 -14.89 -32.74 17.67
N ALA A 228 -15.04 -31.66 18.43
CA ALA A 228 -14.73 -31.66 19.88
C ALA A 228 -15.72 -32.58 20.63
N ASP A 229 -17.02 -32.46 20.40
CA ASP A 229 -18.05 -33.28 21.03
C ASP A 229 -17.87 -34.75 20.71
N ARG A 230 -17.56 -35.08 19.47
CA ARG A 230 -17.22 -36.45 19.08
C ARG A 230 -15.99 -36.96 19.85
N LYS A 231 -14.93 -36.16 19.98
CA LYS A 231 -13.74 -36.53 20.74
C LYS A 231 -14.07 -36.79 22.23
N VAL A 232 -14.88 -35.89 22.82
CA VAL A 232 -15.33 -36.05 24.22
C VAL A 232 -16.11 -37.35 24.38
N THR A 233 -17.08 -37.63 23.49
CA THR A 233 -17.86 -38.86 23.52
C THR A 233 -16.95 -40.13 23.42
N VAL A 234 -15.99 -40.12 22.50
CA VAL A 234 -15.05 -41.24 22.33
C VAL A 234 -14.16 -41.42 23.56
N ILE A 235 -13.66 -40.32 24.14
CA ILE A 235 -12.82 -40.36 25.35
C ILE A 235 -13.62 -40.96 26.55
N LEU A 236 -14.84 -40.45 26.77
CA LEU A 236 -15.71 -40.93 27.84
C LEU A 236 -16.07 -42.41 27.67
N ALA A 237 -16.47 -42.81 26.47
CA ALA A 237 -16.81 -44.21 26.18
C ALA A 237 -15.59 -45.15 26.36
N ASN A 238 -14.38 -44.70 25.96
CA ASN A 238 -13.18 -45.48 26.19
C ASN A 238 -12.80 -45.58 27.69
N ALA A 239 -12.97 -44.49 28.44
CA ALA A 239 -12.74 -44.50 29.89
C ALA A 239 -13.71 -45.40 30.60
N GLU A 240 -15.02 -45.35 30.25
CA GLU A 240 -16.04 -46.23 30.80
C GLU A 240 -15.76 -47.70 30.48
N LYS A 241 -15.46 -48.02 29.20
CA LYS A 241 -15.02 -49.35 28.79
C LYS A 241 -13.84 -49.84 29.62
N GLN A 242 -12.82 -49.02 29.83
CA GLN A 242 -11.64 -49.37 30.58
C GLN A 242 -11.93 -49.59 32.07
N SER A 243 -12.84 -48.75 32.63
CA SER A 243 -13.36 -48.94 34.00
C SER A 243 -14.09 -50.27 34.17
N GLU A 244 -14.99 -50.60 33.25
CA GLU A 244 -15.72 -51.87 33.30
C GLU A 244 -14.82 -53.10 33.12
N ILE A 245 -13.80 -53.01 32.24
CA ILE A 245 -12.79 -54.06 32.11
C ILE A 245 -12.04 -54.28 33.44
N MET A 246 -11.53 -53.18 34.06
CA MET A 246 -10.80 -53.25 35.33
C MET A 246 -11.69 -53.76 36.48
N LYS A 247 -12.97 -53.35 36.52
CA LYS A 247 -13.93 -53.87 37.49
C LYS A 247 -14.14 -55.39 37.29
N GLY A 248 -14.35 -55.80 36.02
CA GLY A 248 -14.53 -57.22 35.68
C GLY A 248 -13.32 -58.08 36.01
N GLU A 249 -12.11 -57.56 35.73
CA GLU A 249 -10.85 -58.24 36.13
C GLU A 249 -10.71 -58.33 37.66
N GLY A 250 -11.02 -57.19 38.35
CA GLY A 250 -11.01 -57.17 39.82
C GLY A 250 -12.01 -58.14 40.43
N ASP A 251 -13.23 -58.23 39.92
CA ASP A 251 -14.26 -59.16 40.32
C ASP A 251 -13.84 -60.65 40.02
N GLY A 252 -13.22 -60.87 38.87
CA GLY A 252 -12.67 -62.17 38.50
C GLY A 252 -11.57 -62.62 39.47
N ILE A 253 -10.64 -61.73 39.79
CA ILE A 253 -9.57 -62.03 40.78
C ILE A 253 -10.17 -62.25 42.16
N ARG A 254 -11.11 -61.44 42.62
CA ARG A 254 -11.82 -61.59 43.87
C ARG A 254 -12.49 -62.96 43.96
N ASN A 255 -13.26 -63.30 42.92
CA ASN A 255 -13.99 -64.59 42.90
C ASN A 255 -13.01 -65.80 42.89
N LYS A 256 -11.88 -65.67 42.18
CA LYS A 256 -10.84 -66.64 42.19
C LYS A 256 -10.23 -66.88 43.62
N ILE A 257 -9.86 -65.72 44.25
CA ILE A 257 -9.32 -65.77 45.64
C ILE A 257 -10.33 -66.41 46.60
N PHE A 258 -11.61 -66.02 46.46
CA PHE A 258 -12.67 -66.65 47.29
C PHE A 258 -12.86 -68.13 46.97
N ALA A 259 -12.86 -68.53 45.71
CA ALA A 259 -12.98 -69.95 45.34
C ALA A 259 -11.81 -70.78 45.86
N ASP A 260 -10.57 -70.25 45.75
CA ASP A 260 -9.36 -70.94 46.24
C ASP A 260 -9.34 -71.03 47.78
N ALA A 261 -9.79 -69.97 48.48
CA ALA A 261 -9.84 -69.96 49.95
C ALA A 261 -10.96 -70.87 50.55
N PHE A 262 -12.15 -70.73 49.95
CA PHE A 262 -13.33 -71.43 50.42
C PHE A 262 -13.43 -72.91 49.94
N GLY A 263 -12.71 -73.21 48.87
CA GLY A 263 -12.56 -74.66 48.44
C GLY A 263 -11.81 -75.55 49.44
N GLN A 264 -11.09 -74.96 50.40
CA GLN A 264 -10.40 -75.69 51.46
C GLN A 264 -11.36 -76.18 52.52
N ASP A 265 -12.45 -75.53 52.84
CA ASP A 265 -13.51 -75.91 53.75
C ASP A 265 -14.89 -75.50 53.26
N PRO A 266 -15.58 -76.28 52.46
CA PRO A 266 -16.90 -75.99 51.89
C PRO A 266 -18.00 -75.85 52.97
N GLU A 267 -17.92 -76.52 54.07
CA GLU A 267 -18.93 -76.45 55.15
C GLU A 267 -18.84 -75.12 55.89
N PHE A 268 -17.63 -74.67 56.24
CA PHE A 268 -17.40 -73.35 56.82
C PHE A 268 -17.85 -72.20 55.85
N PHE A 269 -17.56 -72.37 54.58
CA PHE A 269 -17.99 -71.37 53.60
C PHE A 269 -19.52 -71.26 53.50
N SER A 270 -20.19 -72.41 53.46
CA SER A 270 -21.67 -72.46 53.46
C SER A 270 -22.25 -71.72 54.67
N PHE A 271 -21.67 -72.01 55.85
CA PHE A 271 -22.05 -71.30 57.09
C PHE A 271 -21.78 -69.76 56.99
N TYR A 272 -20.59 -69.39 56.59
CA TYR A 272 -20.20 -67.97 56.50
C TYR A 272 -21.10 -67.17 55.50
N ARG A 273 -21.40 -67.74 54.35
CA ARG A 273 -22.30 -67.15 53.35
C ARG A 273 -23.74 -67.02 53.82
N ALA A 274 -24.20 -68.06 54.59
CA ALA A 274 -25.54 -67.98 55.19
C ALA A 274 -25.60 -66.84 56.25
N MET A 275 -24.57 -66.67 57.08
CA MET A 275 -24.52 -65.56 58.05
C MET A 275 -24.48 -64.20 57.39
N GLN A 276 -23.71 -64.01 56.31
CA GLN A 276 -23.65 -62.79 55.54
C GLN A 276 -24.99 -62.50 54.84
N ALA A 277 -25.63 -63.54 54.32
CA ALA A 277 -26.97 -63.40 53.74
C ALA A 277 -28.01 -62.99 54.80
N TYR A 278 -27.92 -63.53 56.01
CA TYR A 278 -28.80 -63.14 57.12
C TYR A 278 -28.57 -61.64 57.48
N GLU A 279 -27.33 -61.23 57.65
CA GLU A 279 -27.00 -59.89 57.96
C GLU A 279 -27.59 -58.94 56.93
N THR A 280 -27.39 -59.19 55.64
CA THR A 280 -27.88 -58.33 54.55
C THR A 280 -29.42 -58.36 54.45
N ALA A 281 -30.05 -59.52 54.65
CA ALA A 281 -31.51 -59.66 54.49
C ALA A 281 -32.29 -59.13 55.71
N LEU A 282 -31.69 -59.15 56.90
CA LEU A 282 -32.38 -58.80 58.16
C LEU A 282 -32.17 -57.34 58.58
N ILE A 283 -31.22 -56.64 58.02
CA ILE A 283 -30.93 -55.22 58.36
C ILE A 283 -31.95 -54.24 57.69
N GLY A 284 -32.70 -54.65 56.65
CA GLY A 284 -33.66 -53.82 55.99
C GLY A 284 -35.04 -53.86 56.63
N GLY A 285 -35.44 -52.77 57.25
CA GLY A 285 -36.66 -52.64 58.07
C GLY A 285 -38.03 -52.78 57.38
N ASP A 286 -38.09 -52.87 56.06
CA ASP A 286 -39.37 -52.83 55.28
C ASP A 286 -39.62 -54.14 54.46
N THR A 287 -38.85 -55.14 54.61
CA THR A 287 -39.03 -56.37 53.82
C THR A 287 -39.57 -57.56 54.73
N THR A 288 -40.80 -57.96 54.46
CA THR A 288 -41.35 -59.17 55.07
C THR A 288 -40.96 -60.41 54.30
N LEU A 289 -40.06 -61.19 54.84
CA LEU A 289 -39.67 -62.47 54.24
C LEU A 289 -40.62 -63.62 54.77
N ILE A 290 -41.34 -64.19 53.83
CA ILE A 290 -42.14 -65.39 54.11
C ILE A 290 -41.37 -66.60 53.62
N LEU A 291 -40.74 -67.30 54.58
CA LEU A 291 -39.93 -68.47 54.28
C LEU A 291 -40.46 -69.68 55.02
N SER A 292 -40.39 -70.88 54.40
CA SER A 292 -40.66 -72.14 55.12
C SER A 292 -39.60 -72.41 56.18
N PRO A 293 -39.93 -72.87 57.36
CA PRO A 293 -38.99 -73.21 58.40
C PRO A 293 -37.90 -74.23 57.94
N ASP A 294 -38.28 -75.13 57.00
CA ASP A 294 -37.40 -76.16 56.43
C ASP A 294 -36.59 -75.73 55.23
N SER A 295 -36.58 -74.41 54.92
CA SER A 295 -35.78 -73.88 53.82
C SER A 295 -34.29 -73.94 54.13
N ASP A 296 -33.47 -74.15 53.09
CA ASP A 296 -31.99 -74.12 53.18
C ASP A 296 -31.48 -72.78 53.74
N PHE A 297 -32.26 -71.67 53.65
CA PHE A 297 -31.97 -70.39 54.25
C PHE A 297 -31.80 -70.47 55.78
N PHE A 298 -32.61 -71.29 56.50
CA PHE A 298 -32.58 -71.42 57.96
C PHE A 298 -31.70 -72.58 58.44
N LYS A 299 -31.01 -73.28 57.58
CA LYS A 299 -30.19 -74.46 57.90
C LYS A 299 -29.23 -74.24 59.08
N PHE A 300 -28.68 -73.06 59.21
CA PHE A 300 -27.75 -72.68 60.27
C PHE A 300 -28.37 -71.79 61.35
N PHE A 301 -29.66 -71.33 61.20
CA PHE A 301 -30.31 -70.44 62.16
C PHE A 301 -30.87 -71.18 63.39
N GLY A 302 -31.24 -72.43 63.24
CA GLY A 302 -31.86 -73.24 64.32
C GLY A 302 -30.94 -74.20 65.06
N ASN A 303 -29.74 -74.44 64.55
CA ASN A 303 -28.80 -75.41 65.10
C ASN A 303 -27.58 -74.71 65.69
N SER A 304 -27.67 -74.31 66.95
CA SER A 304 -26.50 -73.87 67.73
C SER A 304 -25.62 -75.08 68.00
N GLY A 305 -24.84 -75.44 66.94
CA GLY A 305 -24.08 -76.62 66.75
C GLY A 305 -23.29 -77.13 67.94
N VAL A 306 -23.57 -78.31 68.30
CA VAL A 306 -22.59 -79.17 68.92
C VAL A 306 -21.57 -79.54 67.83
N ILE A 307 -20.44 -78.87 67.83
CA ILE A 307 -19.23 -79.35 67.17
C ILE A 307 -18.90 -80.63 67.90
N LYS A 308 -19.20 -81.77 67.30
CA LYS A 308 -18.63 -83.04 67.75
C LYS A 308 -17.17 -83.01 67.34
N GLU A 309 -16.28 -82.90 68.31
CA GLU A 309 -14.88 -83.29 68.17
C GLU A 309 -14.79 -84.77 67.67
N GLN A 310 -14.12 -84.92 66.52
CA GLN A 310 -13.38 -86.12 66.15
C GLN A 310 -12.00 -85.75 65.72
#